data_5eaeab11dec04522002c2e4b67c2d617
#
_entry.id   5eaeab11dec04522002c2e4b67c2d617
#
_cell.length_a   1.000
_cell.length_b   1.000
_cell.length_c   1.000
_cell.angle_alpha   90.00
_cell.angle_beta   90.00
_cell.angle_gamma   90.00
#
_symmetry.space_group_name_H-M   'P 1'
#
loop_
_entity.id
_entity.type
_entity.pdbx_description
1 polymer ?
#
loop_
_entity_poly.entity_id
_entity_poly.type
_entity_poly.pdbx_seq_one_letter_code
_entity_poly.pdbx_strand_id
1 'polypeptide(L)'
;FDVQVKRLHEYKRQQLNVLNIIAEYQMLKANPNMEFQPRTYIFASKAAPGYFMAKKIIELIDALSKVVNNDPDIKGRIKVVFMEDYNVSLAEMLMPAADISEQISLAGTEASGTGNMKLMLNGAITLGTLDGANVEIHDAVGDDNIFIFGLKTPEVMELQKKGYNPMEYMYNNETLKSAVEFIQAGVNGKSFGEISSSLMNVDQYMALADFADYQKAQKLSAQAYQDKERFAKMSLMNISGAGIFSADRSIMDYANNIWHTQPVKFKEEAPKTSKKSAPMTKEEKKPAKKSTAKKVEKKAEPKKEAKKETPKKAEPKKSAKKTTKKSK
;
A
#
# COMPACT_ATOMS: atom_id res chain seq x y z
N PHE A 1 9.96 -5.05 5.44
CA PHE A 1 8.61 -4.51 5.13
C PHE A 1 8.61 -3.96 3.72
N ASP A 2 7.75 -4.55 2.90
CA ASP A 2 7.55 -4.21 1.50
C ASP A 2 6.24 -3.42 1.39
N VAL A 3 6.32 -2.13 1.04
CA VAL A 3 5.24 -1.17 1.32
C VAL A 3 4.70 -0.55 0.05
N GLN A 4 3.40 -0.78 -0.21
CA GLN A 4 2.64 -0.17 -1.30
C GLN A 4 1.45 0.63 -0.73
N VAL A 5 1.73 1.80 -0.16
CA VAL A 5 0.74 2.66 0.52
C VAL A 5 0.43 3.88 -0.35
N LYS A 6 -0.68 3.80 -1.07
CA LYS A 6 -1.13 4.82 -2.02
C LYS A 6 -2.60 4.58 -2.39
N ARG A 7 -3.28 5.59 -2.97
CA ARG A 7 -4.62 5.36 -3.52
C ARG A 7 -4.64 4.17 -4.46
N LEU A 8 -5.67 3.35 -4.38
CA LEU A 8 -5.82 2.26 -5.31
C LEU A 8 -6.31 2.80 -6.66
N HIS A 9 -5.54 2.50 -7.68
CA HIS A 9 -5.88 2.76 -9.07
C HIS A 9 -5.16 1.73 -9.95
N GLU A 10 -5.79 1.26 -11.01
CA GLU A 10 -5.24 0.19 -11.86
C GLU A 10 -3.87 0.55 -12.45
N TYR A 11 -3.63 1.83 -12.79
CA TYR A 11 -2.31 2.25 -13.33
C TYR A 11 -1.17 2.15 -12.31
N LYS A 12 -1.47 2.16 -10.98
CA LYS A 12 -0.48 1.97 -9.90
C LYS A 12 -0.12 0.50 -9.69
N ARG A 13 -0.81 -0.36 -10.37
CA ARG A 13 -0.58 -1.80 -10.53
C ARG A 13 -0.45 -2.59 -9.23
N GLN A 14 -1.29 -2.30 -8.22
CA GLN A 14 -1.35 -3.14 -7.03
C GLN A 14 -1.63 -4.61 -7.38
N GLN A 15 -2.37 -4.88 -8.45
CA GLN A 15 -2.59 -6.23 -8.97
C GLN A 15 -1.30 -6.92 -9.45
N LEU A 16 -0.29 -6.19 -9.95
CA LEU A 16 1.02 -6.76 -10.30
C LEU A 16 1.74 -7.27 -9.03
N ASN A 17 1.71 -6.50 -7.95
CA ASN A 17 2.24 -6.94 -6.66
C ASN A 17 1.47 -8.16 -6.13
N VAL A 18 0.14 -8.18 -6.23
CA VAL A 18 -0.69 -9.35 -5.87
C VAL A 18 -0.29 -10.59 -6.68
N LEU A 19 -0.08 -10.48 -7.98
CA LEU A 19 0.38 -11.61 -8.83
C LEU A 19 1.74 -12.14 -8.35
N ASN A 20 2.68 -11.27 -8.00
CA ASN A 20 3.96 -11.69 -7.45
C ASN A 20 3.80 -12.41 -6.10
N ILE A 21 2.97 -11.88 -5.18
CA ILE A 21 2.70 -12.53 -3.90
C ILE A 21 2.10 -13.94 -4.09
N ILE A 22 1.16 -14.09 -5.02
CA ILE A 22 0.57 -15.39 -5.35
C ILE A 22 1.65 -16.33 -5.89
N ALA A 23 2.51 -15.86 -6.78
CA ALA A 23 3.60 -16.67 -7.35
C ALA A 23 4.58 -17.14 -6.28
N GLU A 24 5.01 -16.26 -5.37
CA GLU A 24 5.87 -16.62 -4.24
C GLU A 24 5.17 -17.59 -3.27
N TYR A 25 3.89 -17.38 -2.99
CA TYR A 25 3.08 -18.28 -2.18
C TYR A 25 3.01 -19.68 -2.79
N GLN A 26 2.69 -19.78 -4.08
CA GLN A 26 2.64 -21.06 -4.80
C GLN A 26 4.00 -21.76 -4.85
N MET A 27 5.07 -21.02 -5.05
CA MET A 27 6.45 -21.52 -5.02
C MET A 27 6.80 -22.12 -3.64
N LEU A 28 6.42 -21.44 -2.56
CA LEU A 28 6.63 -21.93 -1.19
C LEU A 28 5.77 -23.15 -0.87
N LYS A 29 4.54 -23.22 -1.41
CA LYS A 29 3.68 -24.40 -1.28
C LYS A 29 4.28 -25.61 -1.99
N ALA A 30 4.84 -25.41 -3.19
CA ALA A 30 5.50 -26.49 -3.94
C ALA A 30 6.81 -26.95 -3.29
N ASN A 31 7.53 -26.03 -2.63
CA ASN A 31 8.83 -26.29 -2.01
C ASN A 31 8.91 -25.74 -0.58
N PRO A 32 8.24 -26.36 0.42
CA PRO A 32 8.13 -25.81 1.77
C PRO A 32 9.45 -25.63 2.53
N ASN A 33 10.52 -26.29 2.08
CA ASN A 33 11.83 -26.24 2.73
C ASN A 33 12.86 -25.40 1.97
N MET A 34 12.46 -24.73 0.89
CA MET A 34 13.37 -23.85 0.17
C MET A 34 13.81 -22.68 1.04
N GLU A 35 15.01 -22.17 0.79
CA GLU A 35 15.49 -20.93 1.36
C GLU A 35 14.68 -19.75 0.79
N PHE A 36 14.15 -18.90 1.66
CA PHE A 36 13.34 -17.76 1.29
C PHE A 36 13.52 -16.64 2.31
N GLN A 37 13.78 -15.43 1.83
CA GLN A 37 13.84 -14.25 2.68
C GLN A 37 12.43 -13.87 3.15
N PRO A 38 12.11 -13.97 4.45
CA PRO A 38 10.78 -13.62 4.94
C PRO A 38 10.39 -12.16 4.60
N ARG A 39 9.14 -11.98 4.18
CA ARG A 39 8.59 -10.68 3.78
C ARG A 39 7.23 -10.41 4.39
N THR A 40 6.96 -9.14 4.66
CA THR A 40 5.62 -8.65 4.97
C THR A 40 5.26 -7.59 3.94
N TYR A 41 4.28 -7.91 3.09
CA TYR A 41 3.71 -7.00 2.12
C TYR A 41 2.63 -6.16 2.80
N ILE A 42 2.81 -4.84 2.84
CA ILE A 42 1.90 -3.91 3.49
C ILE A 42 1.23 -3.04 2.43
N PHE A 43 -0.08 -3.23 2.31
CA PHE A 43 -0.94 -2.38 1.50
C PHE A 43 -1.73 -1.44 2.39
N ALA A 44 -1.90 -0.19 1.94
CA ALA A 44 -2.86 0.74 2.50
C ALA A 44 -3.39 1.61 1.38
N SER A 45 -4.71 1.63 1.22
CA SER A 45 -5.29 2.35 0.10
C SER A 45 -6.74 2.76 0.36
N LYS A 46 -7.19 3.74 -0.43
CA LYS A 46 -8.61 4.10 -0.58
C LYS A 46 -8.95 4.14 -2.05
N ALA A 47 -10.12 3.66 -2.42
CA ALA A 47 -10.66 3.72 -3.77
C ALA A 47 -11.78 4.77 -3.83
N ALA A 48 -11.97 5.39 -5.00
CA ALA A 48 -13.16 6.22 -5.24
C ALA A 48 -14.44 5.36 -5.12
N PRO A 49 -15.54 5.89 -4.57
CA PRO A 49 -16.76 5.10 -4.32
C PRO A 49 -17.34 4.39 -5.54
N GLY A 50 -17.27 5.00 -6.72
CA GLY A 50 -17.74 4.42 -7.98
C GLY A 50 -16.73 3.55 -8.72
N TYR A 51 -15.48 3.43 -8.24
CA TYR A 51 -14.44 2.69 -8.92
C TYR A 51 -14.50 1.19 -8.58
N PHE A 52 -15.33 0.45 -9.33
CA PHE A 52 -15.62 -0.96 -9.09
C PHE A 52 -14.34 -1.82 -9.07
N MET A 53 -13.49 -1.74 -10.10
CA MET A 53 -12.28 -2.56 -10.21
C MET A 53 -11.31 -2.30 -9.06
N ALA A 54 -11.12 -1.04 -8.68
CA ALA A 54 -10.27 -0.67 -7.54
C ALA A 54 -10.76 -1.32 -6.24
N LYS A 55 -12.08 -1.32 -5.99
CA LYS A 55 -12.66 -1.98 -4.81
C LYS A 55 -12.51 -3.49 -4.87
N LYS A 56 -12.62 -4.09 -6.06
CA LYS A 56 -12.37 -5.53 -6.26
C LYS A 56 -10.92 -5.91 -6.00
N ILE A 57 -9.96 -5.07 -6.36
CA ILE A 57 -8.54 -5.31 -6.05
C ILE A 57 -8.29 -5.23 -4.54
N ILE A 58 -8.90 -4.28 -3.82
CA ILE A 58 -8.83 -4.23 -2.34
C ILE A 58 -9.41 -5.52 -1.74
N GLU A 59 -10.56 -5.98 -2.23
CA GLU A 59 -11.21 -7.21 -1.78
C GLU A 59 -10.32 -8.45 -2.05
N LEU A 60 -9.61 -8.48 -3.19
CA LEU A 60 -8.66 -9.54 -3.51
C LEU A 60 -7.46 -9.54 -2.56
N ILE A 61 -6.89 -8.38 -2.24
CA ILE A 61 -5.78 -8.27 -1.29
C ILE A 61 -6.21 -8.78 0.10
N ASP A 62 -7.40 -8.39 0.58
CA ASP A 62 -7.96 -8.88 1.84
C ASP A 62 -8.20 -10.40 1.82
N ALA A 63 -8.78 -10.93 0.74
CA ALA A 63 -9.00 -12.37 0.59
C ALA A 63 -7.68 -13.15 0.55
N LEU A 64 -6.68 -12.66 -0.19
CA LEU A 64 -5.35 -13.25 -0.28
C LEU A 64 -4.64 -13.25 1.08
N SER A 65 -4.76 -12.16 1.84
CA SER A 65 -4.18 -12.07 3.18
C SER A 65 -4.68 -13.19 4.10
N LYS A 66 -5.96 -13.52 4.02
CA LYS A 66 -6.58 -14.60 4.83
C LYS A 66 -6.09 -15.99 4.42
N VAL A 67 -5.82 -16.20 3.13
CA VAL A 67 -5.25 -17.46 2.64
C VAL A 67 -3.79 -17.58 3.05
N VAL A 68 -2.97 -16.61 2.71
CA VAL A 68 -1.52 -16.64 2.92
C VAL A 68 -1.16 -16.63 4.41
N ASN A 69 -1.78 -15.75 5.20
CA ASN A 69 -1.39 -15.57 6.61
C ASN A 69 -1.77 -16.76 7.51
N ASN A 70 -2.75 -17.57 7.10
CA ASN A 70 -3.24 -18.71 7.87
C ASN A 70 -2.74 -20.05 7.35
N ASP A 71 -1.94 -20.08 6.28
CA ASP A 71 -1.40 -21.32 5.73
C ASP A 71 -0.15 -21.78 6.53
N PRO A 72 -0.22 -22.91 7.25
CA PRO A 72 0.89 -23.41 8.06
C PRO A 72 2.09 -23.86 7.22
N ASP A 73 1.89 -24.25 5.96
CA ASP A 73 2.95 -24.80 5.11
C ASP A 73 4.01 -23.76 4.76
N ILE A 74 3.61 -22.48 4.63
CA ILE A 74 4.56 -21.40 4.36
C ILE A 74 5.26 -20.90 5.62
N LYS A 75 4.90 -21.37 6.81
CA LYS A 75 5.55 -21.09 8.10
C LYS A 75 5.68 -19.58 8.40
N GLY A 76 4.73 -18.79 7.95
CA GLY A 76 4.71 -17.33 8.12
C GLY A 76 5.83 -16.57 7.40
N ARG A 77 6.48 -17.17 6.40
CA ARG A 77 7.56 -16.53 5.61
C ARG A 77 7.06 -15.41 4.70
N ILE A 78 5.78 -15.46 4.31
CA ILE A 78 5.08 -14.36 3.66
C ILE A 78 3.94 -13.94 4.58
N LYS A 79 3.78 -12.62 4.75
CA LYS A 79 2.60 -12.01 5.33
C LYS A 79 2.06 -10.94 4.40
N VAL A 80 0.74 -10.87 4.30
CA VAL A 80 0.03 -9.83 3.55
C VAL A 80 -0.85 -9.07 4.53
N VAL A 81 -0.65 -7.76 4.61
CA VAL A 81 -1.38 -6.88 5.52
C VAL A 81 -2.05 -5.78 4.70
N PHE A 82 -3.36 -5.65 4.86
CA PHE A 82 -4.10 -4.49 4.36
C PHE A 82 -4.46 -3.58 5.53
N MET A 83 -3.90 -2.37 5.54
CA MET A 83 -4.19 -1.35 6.56
C MET A 83 -5.41 -0.55 6.12
N GLU A 84 -6.48 -0.64 6.90
CA GLU A 84 -7.72 0.08 6.67
C GLU A 84 -7.56 1.59 6.95
N ASP A 85 -8.46 2.37 6.37
CA ASP A 85 -8.56 3.82 6.58
C ASP A 85 -7.25 4.59 6.39
N TYR A 86 -6.55 4.32 5.30
CA TYR A 86 -5.30 5.02 4.97
C TYR A 86 -5.49 6.55 5.00
N ASN A 87 -4.74 7.20 5.86
CA ASN A 87 -4.77 8.65 6.09
C ASN A 87 -3.37 9.17 6.41
N VAL A 88 -3.23 10.48 6.65
CA VAL A 88 -1.93 11.13 6.91
C VAL A 88 -1.25 10.54 8.15
N SER A 89 -1.98 10.37 9.26
CA SER A 89 -1.41 9.84 10.50
C SER A 89 -0.87 8.41 10.31
N LEU A 90 -1.59 7.57 9.57
CA LEU A 90 -1.10 6.23 9.24
C LEU A 90 0.11 6.28 8.31
N ALA A 91 0.13 7.21 7.34
CA ALA A 91 1.27 7.40 6.45
C ALA A 91 2.55 7.81 7.21
N GLU A 92 2.44 8.67 8.22
CA GLU A 92 3.56 9.09 9.09
C GLU A 92 4.19 7.92 9.86
N MET A 93 3.42 6.86 10.13
CA MET A 93 3.92 5.64 10.75
C MET A 93 4.50 4.65 9.72
N LEU A 94 3.83 4.48 8.58
CA LEU A 94 4.19 3.44 7.60
C LEU A 94 5.41 3.82 6.75
N MET A 95 5.59 5.10 6.42
CA MET A 95 6.71 5.53 5.58
C MET A 95 8.06 5.32 6.25
N PRO A 96 8.28 5.68 7.54
CA PRO A 96 9.53 5.39 8.23
C PRO A 96 9.75 3.90 8.53
N ALA A 97 8.70 3.08 8.52
CA ALA A 97 8.79 1.65 8.77
C ALA A 97 9.15 0.81 7.53
N ALA A 98 9.12 1.40 6.33
CA ALA A 98 9.33 0.69 5.08
C ALA A 98 10.81 0.39 4.83
N ASP A 99 11.10 -0.85 4.43
CA ASP A 99 12.39 -1.24 3.85
C ASP A 99 12.38 -1.04 2.33
N ILE A 100 11.31 -1.50 1.67
CA ILE A 100 11.10 -1.38 0.22
C ILE A 100 9.87 -0.52 -0.05
N SER A 101 10.03 0.41 -0.99
CA SER A 101 9.01 1.33 -1.50
C SER A 101 8.53 0.87 -2.87
N GLU A 102 7.30 0.33 -2.95
CA GLU A 102 6.70 -0.16 -4.20
C GLU A 102 6.14 0.98 -5.06
N GLN A 103 6.85 1.31 -6.15
CA GLN A 103 6.55 2.41 -7.05
C GLN A 103 6.45 1.90 -8.49
N ILE A 104 5.48 1.02 -8.72
CA ILE A 104 5.39 0.11 -9.86
C ILE A 104 4.33 0.50 -10.91
N SER A 105 4.01 1.77 -11.07
CA SER A 105 3.12 2.25 -12.13
C SER A 105 3.66 1.88 -13.53
N LEU A 106 2.77 1.79 -14.52
CA LEU A 106 3.22 1.63 -15.90
C LEU A 106 3.95 2.91 -16.34
N ALA A 107 5.11 2.77 -16.95
CA ALA A 107 5.90 3.92 -17.41
C ALA A 107 5.08 4.86 -18.33
N GLY A 108 5.11 6.15 -18.00
CA GLY A 108 4.33 7.20 -18.68
C GLY A 108 2.94 7.46 -18.09
N THR A 109 2.59 6.83 -16.94
CA THR A 109 1.25 7.00 -16.33
C THR A 109 1.25 7.80 -15.03
N GLU A 110 2.30 7.78 -14.24
CA GLU A 110 2.45 8.60 -13.03
C GLU A 110 3.21 9.90 -13.37
N ALA A 111 2.57 11.05 -13.25
CA ALA A 111 3.19 12.31 -13.63
C ALA A 111 4.40 12.67 -12.77
N SER A 112 4.35 12.39 -11.48
CA SER A 112 5.45 12.62 -10.52
C SER A 112 5.36 11.64 -9.34
N GLY A 113 4.26 11.68 -8.59
CA GLY A 113 4.16 11.06 -7.27
C GLY A 113 4.79 11.94 -6.18
N THR A 114 4.41 11.66 -4.94
CA THR A 114 5.01 12.29 -3.75
C THR A 114 5.36 11.25 -2.68
N GLY A 115 4.66 10.12 -2.67
CA GLY A 115 4.92 9.03 -1.74
C GLY A 115 6.32 8.42 -1.92
N ASN A 116 6.79 8.28 -3.16
CA ASN A 116 8.13 7.83 -3.50
C ASN A 116 9.22 8.71 -2.87
N MET A 117 9.09 10.04 -2.98
CA MET A 117 10.01 11.00 -2.37
C MET A 117 10.04 10.87 -0.84
N LYS A 118 8.87 10.77 -0.21
CA LYS A 118 8.74 10.64 1.26
C LYS A 118 9.34 9.34 1.78
N LEU A 119 9.12 8.24 1.08
CA LEU A 119 9.70 6.94 1.40
C LEU A 119 11.22 6.96 1.26
N MET A 120 11.76 7.56 0.18
CA MET A 120 13.20 7.78 -0.02
C MET A 120 13.82 8.61 1.11
N LEU A 121 13.18 9.73 1.50
CA LEU A 121 13.62 10.58 2.62
C LEU A 121 13.71 9.81 3.95
N ASN A 122 12.93 8.74 4.11
CA ASN A 122 12.92 7.87 5.27
C ASN A 122 13.78 6.60 5.09
N GLY A 123 14.56 6.52 4.03
CA GLY A 123 15.52 5.44 3.79
C GLY A 123 14.96 4.17 3.18
N ALA A 124 13.69 4.14 2.76
CA ALA A 124 13.15 3.04 2.00
C ALA A 124 13.76 3.03 0.58
N ILE A 125 14.15 1.84 0.13
CA ILE A 125 14.74 1.67 -1.21
C ILE A 125 13.59 1.48 -2.20
N THR A 126 13.59 2.28 -3.26
CA THR A 126 12.56 2.17 -4.30
C THR A 126 12.76 0.90 -5.11
N LEU A 127 11.69 0.11 -5.23
CA LEU A 127 11.50 -0.90 -6.25
C LEU A 127 10.42 -0.39 -7.19
N GLY A 128 10.78 -0.09 -8.43
CA GLY A 128 9.85 0.63 -9.30
C GLY A 128 10.26 0.65 -10.77
N THR A 129 9.41 1.31 -11.54
CA THR A 129 9.63 1.59 -12.96
C THR A 129 10.24 2.99 -13.15
N LEU A 130 10.82 3.25 -14.32
CA LEU A 130 11.25 4.60 -14.70
C LEU A 130 10.02 5.44 -15.10
N ASP A 131 9.25 5.85 -14.09
CA ASP A 131 8.02 6.62 -14.20
C ASP A 131 7.92 7.67 -13.09
N GLY A 132 7.39 8.85 -13.42
CA GLY A 132 7.29 9.96 -12.49
C GLY A 132 8.63 10.31 -11.84
N ALA A 133 8.60 10.68 -10.57
CA ALA A 133 9.82 11.05 -9.82
C ALA A 133 10.77 9.88 -9.52
N ASN A 134 10.43 8.64 -9.91
CA ASN A 134 11.38 7.53 -9.83
C ASN A 134 12.58 7.75 -10.75
N VAL A 135 12.41 8.53 -11.83
CA VAL A 135 13.51 8.92 -12.74
C VAL A 135 14.53 9.76 -11.97
N GLU A 136 14.07 10.80 -11.30
CA GLU A 136 14.95 11.68 -10.51
C GLU A 136 15.52 10.96 -9.27
N ILE A 137 14.77 10.01 -8.68
CA ILE A 137 15.31 9.16 -7.61
C ILE A 137 16.46 8.31 -8.14
N HIS A 138 16.27 7.65 -9.29
CA HIS A 138 17.30 6.85 -9.94
C HIS A 138 18.56 7.69 -10.24
N ASP A 139 18.37 8.87 -10.84
CA ASP A 139 19.48 9.80 -11.15
C ASP A 139 20.24 10.24 -9.90
N ALA A 140 19.52 10.43 -8.77
CA ALA A 140 20.12 10.88 -7.50
C ALA A 140 20.91 9.79 -6.77
N VAL A 141 20.52 8.49 -6.91
CA VAL A 141 21.10 7.41 -6.12
C VAL A 141 21.95 6.43 -6.96
N GLY A 142 21.76 6.39 -8.26
CA GLY A 142 22.42 5.45 -9.18
C GLY A 142 21.89 4.01 -9.10
N ASP A 143 22.25 3.19 -10.09
CA ASP A 143 21.76 1.82 -10.29
C ASP A 143 21.97 0.90 -9.07
N ASP A 144 23.01 1.11 -8.30
CA ASP A 144 23.36 0.26 -7.16
C ASP A 144 22.43 0.43 -5.95
N ASN A 145 21.63 1.51 -5.90
CA ASN A 145 20.85 1.90 -4.72
C ASN A 145 19.34 1.96 -4.96
N ILE A 146 18.87 1.36 -6.05
CA ILE A 146 17.46 1.30 -6.46
C ILE A 146 17.22 -0.01 -7.22
N PHE A 147 15.98 -0.51 -7.27
CA PHE A 147 15.61 -1.68 -8.07
C PHE A 147 14.66 -1.24 -9.19
N ILE A 148 15.18 -1.04 -10.38
CA ILE A 148 14.41 -0.65 -11.56
C ILE A 148 14.03 -1.88 -12.37
N PHE A 149 12.81 -1.89 -12.90
CA PHE A 149 12.29 -2.94 -13.77
C PHE A 149 11.28 -2.39 -14.79
N GLY A 150 10.91 -3.24 -15.74
CA GLY A 150 9.80 -3.07 -16.63
C GLY A 150 10.07 -2.20 -17.85
N LEU A 151 9.06 -2.12 -18.70
CA LEU A 151 9.07 -1.36 -19.94
C LEU A 151 9.29 0.13 -19.69
N LYS A 152 10.09 0.77 -20.54
CA LYS A 152 10.24 2.23 -20.59
C LYS A 152 9.12 2.84 -21.43
N THR A 153 8.85 4.14 -21.23
CA THR A 153 7.76 4.84 -21.95
C THR A 153 7.78 4.65 -23.47
N PRO A 154 8.93 4.72 -24.18
CA PRO A 154 8.94 4.45 -25.63
C PRO A 154 8.55 3.00 -25.98
N GLU A 155 8.95 2.03 -25.14
CA GLU A 155 8.63 0.61 -25.34
C GLU A 155 7.16 0.32 -25.10
N VAL A 156 6.54 0.97 -24.11
CA VAL A 156 5.09 0.94 -23.88
C VAL A 156 4.33 1.46 -25.09
N MET A 157 4.74 2.62 -25.62
CA MET A 157 4.11 3.22 -26.79
C MET A 157 4.26 2.34 -28.05
N GLU A 158 5.42 1.73 -28.23
CA GLU A 158 5.69 0.82 -29.34
C GLU A 158 4.83 -0.44 -29.23
N LEU A 159 4.75 -1.04 -28.05
CA LEU A 159 3.95 -2.23 -27.79
C LEU A 159 2.45 -1.96 -27.99
N GLN A 160 1.96 -0.81 -27.54
CA GLN A 160 0.58 -0.37 -27.80
C GLN A 160 0.31 -0.23 -29.32
N LYS A 161 1.25 0.36 -30.05
CA LYS A 161 1.12 0.56 -31.51
C LYS A 161 1.15 -0.74 -32.30
N LYS A 162 1.95 -1.72 -31.84
CA LYS A 162 2.03 -3.07 -32.44
C LYS A 162 0.82 -3.94 -32.13
N GLY A 163 0.05 -3.61 -31.13
CA GLY A 163 -1.06 -4.40 -30.60
C GLY A 163 -0.60 -5.33 -29.49
N TYR A 164 -0.78 -4.89 -28.24
CA TYR A 164 -0.47 -5.68 -27.05
C TYR A 164 -1.44 -6.85 -26.90
N ASN A 165 -0.91 -8.06 -26.70
CA ASN A 165 -1.68 -9.25 -26.43
C ASN A 165 -1.27 -9.84 -25.04
N PRO A 166 -2.04 -9.64 -23.97
CA PRO A 166 -1.68 -10.12 -22.65
C PRO A 166 -1.57 -11.65 -22.56
N MET A 167 -2.34 -12.38 -23.37
CA MET A 167 -2.33 -13.86 -23.33
C MET A 167 -1.00 -14.44 -23.78
N GLU A 168 -0.24 -13.79 -24.65
CA GLU A 168 1.10 -14.23 -25.06
C GLU A 168 2.06 -14.25 -23.88
N TYR A 169 2.03 -13.21 -23.04
CA TYR A 169 2.84 -13.15 -21.81
C TYR A 169 2.45 -14.22 -20.81
N MET A 170 1.14 -14.44 -20.64
CA MET A 170 0.62 -15.45 -19.72
C MET A 170 1.03 -16.88 -20.16
N TYR A 171 0.86 -17.21 -21.44
CA TYR A 171 1.18 -18.57 -21.93
C TYR A 171 2.69 -18.84 -22.01
N ASN A 172 3.50 -17.81 -22.18
CA ASN A 172 4.97 -17.95 -22.18
C ASN A 172 5.60 -17.95 -20.78
N ASN A 173 4.79 -17.83 -19.72
CA ASN A 173 5.29 -17.81 -18.33
C ASN A 173 4.35 -18.63 -17.43
N GLU A 174 4.73 -19.86 -17.13
CA GLU A 174 3.92 -20.79 -16.32
C GLU A 174 3.65 -20.25 -14.90
N THR A 175 4.58 -19.51 -14.32
CA THR A 175 4.39 -18.88 -13.00
C THR A 175 3.31 -17.80 -13.05
N LEU A 176 3.34 -16.96 -14.07
CA LEU A 176 2.33 -15.93 -14.31
C LEU A 176 0.97 -16.56 -14.58
N LYS A 177 0.93 -17.57 -15.46
CA LYS A 177 -0.28 -18.31 -15.78
C LYS A 177 -0.92 -18.90 -14.53
N SER A 178 -0.14 -19.60 -13.71
CA SER A 178 -0.61 -20.17 -12.46
C SER A 178 -1.14 -19.11 -11.49
N ALA A 179 -0.51 -17.94 -11.41
CA ALA A 179 -0.98 -16.84 -10.56
C ALA A 179 -2.32 -16.23 -11.05
N VAL A 180 -2.49 -16.08 -12.37
CA VAL A 180 -3.77 -15.60 -12.94
C VAL A 180 -4.87 -16.63 -12.77
N GLU A 181 -4.59 -17.92 -13.01
CA GLU A 181 -5.53 -19.04 -12.81
C GLU A 181 -5.94 -19.17 -11.32
N PHE A 182 -5.04 -18.89 -10.39
CA PHE A 182 -5.35 -18.84 -8.95
C PHE A 182 -6.42 -17.78 -8.63
N ILE A 183 -6.29 -16.58 -9.23
CA ILE A 183 -7.31 -15.53 -9.10
C ILE A 183 -8.62 -15.95 -9.76
N GLN A 184 -8.56 -16.57 -10.94
CA GLN A 184 -9.72 -17.02 -11.70
C GLN A 184 -10.52 -18.11 -10.96
N ALA A 185 -9.84 -19.02 -10.28
CA ALA A 185 -10.46 -20.06 -9.47
C ALA A 185 -11.17 -19.51 -8.23
N GLY A 186 -10.88 -18.28 -7.85
CA GLY A 186 -11.40 -17.65 -6.65
C GLY A 186 -10.45 -17.74 -5.46
N VAL A 187 -10.50 -16.77 -4.57
CA VAL A 187 -9.61 -16.66 -3.41
C VAL A 187 -10.45 -16.57 -2.14
N ASN A 188 -10.18 -17.41 -1.16
CA ASN A 188 -10.90 -17.46 0.12
C ASN A 188 -12.43 -17.52 -0.04
N GLY A 189 -12.91 -18.36 -0.98
CA GLY A 189 -14.34 -18.55 -1.25
C GLY A 189 -15.03 -17.40 -1.99
N LYS A 190 -14.28 -16.39 -2.46
CA LYS A 190 -14.79 -15.27 -3.23
C LYS A 190 -14.37 -15.34 -4.69
N SER A 191 -15.25 -14.89 -5.61
CA SER A 191 -14.94 -14.80 -7.04
C SER A 191 -14.25 -13.47 -7.37
N PHE A 192 -13.23 -13.58 -8.25
CA PHE A 192 -12.49 -12.45 -8.81
C PHE A 192 -12.37 -12.57 -10.34
N GLY A 193 -13.38 -13.14 -10.97
CA GLY A 193 -13.45 -13.35 -12.41
C GLY A 193 -13.32 -12.05 -13.20
N GLU A 194 -13.78 -10.93 -12.66
CA GLU A 194 -13.65 -9.61 -13.28
C GLU A 194 -12.18 -9.17 -13.39
N ILE A 195 -11.37 -9.44 -12.34
CA ILE A 195 -9.94 -9.11 -12.32
C ILE A 195 -9.19 -10.01 -13.31
N SER A 196 -9.39 -11.34 -13.25
CA SER A 196 -8.72 -12.28 -14.16
C SER A 196 -9.11 -12.02 -15.62
N SER A 197 -10.40 -11.75 -15.90
CA SER A 197 -10.85 -11.40 -17.25
C SER A 197 -10.24 -10.09 -17.75
N SER A 198 -10.13 -9.08 -16.89
CA SER A 198 -9.47 -7.83 -17.25
C SER A 198 -8.00 -8.05 -17.60
N LEU A 199 -7.28 -8.83 -16.78
CA LEU A 199 -5.87 -9.16 -17.03
C LEU A 199 -5.67 -9.95 -18.34
N MET A 200 -6.51 -10.95 -18.59
CA MET A 200 -6.36 -11.81 -19.77
C MET A 200 -6.77 -11.14 -21.10
N ASN A 201 -7.78 -10.27 -21.07
CA ASN A 201 -8.37 -9.74 -22.30
C ASN A 201 -7.95 -8.32 -22.63
N VAL A 202 -7.57 -7.53 -21.65
CA VAL A 202 -7.31 -6.09 -21.82
C VAL A 202 -5.94 -5.71 -21.29
N ASP A 203 -5.67 -6.03 -20.02
CA ASP A 203 -4.46 -5.64 -19.26
C ASP A 203 -3.97 -4.22 -19.65
N GLN A 204 -4.86 -3.26 -19.50
CA GLN A 204 -4.66 -1.86 -19.95
C GLN A 204 -3.33 -1.27 -19.51
N TYR A 205 -2.81 -1.73 -18.36
CA TYR A 205 -1.58 -1.22 -17.76
C TYR A 205 -0.42 -2.23 -17.84
N MET A 206 -0.48 -3.18 -18.77
CA MET A 206 0.61 -4.10 -19.10
C MET A 206 1.26 -4.78 -17.88
N ALA A 207 0.44 -5.17 -16.90
CA ALA A 207 0.93 -5.86 -15.71
C ALA A 207 1.56 -7.21 -16.07
N LEU A 208 0.98 -7.93 -17.06
CA LEU A 208 1.49 -9.23 -17.50
C LEU A 208 2.81 -9.10 -18.27
N ALA A 209 2.99 -8.01 -19.04
CA ALA A 209 4.22 -7.77 -19.78
C ALA A 209 5.42 -7.54 -18.84
N ASP A 210 5.21 -6.79 -17.75
CA ASP A 210 6.27 -6.44 -16.81
C ASP A 210 6.49 -7.50 -15.71
N PHE A 211 5.61 -8.50 -15.59
CA PHE A 211 5.62 -9.45 -14.48
C PHE A 211 6.97 -10.16 -14.29
N ALA A 212 7.54 -10.68 -15.36
CA ALA A 212 8.80 -11.45 -15.28
C ALA A 212 9.96 -10.57 -14.80
N ASP A 213 10.00 -9.33 -15.24
CA ASP A 213 11.04 -8.37 -14.85
C ASP A 213 10.83 -7.87 -13.42
N TYR A 214 9.56 -7.65 -13.03
CA TYR A 214 9.19 -7.36 -11.65
C TYR A 214 9.63 -8.46 -10.68
N GLN A 215 9.42 -9.75 -11.03
CA GLN A 215 9.90 -10.87 -10.22
C GLN A 215 11.43 -10.88 -10.06
N LYS A 216 12.18 -10.50 -11.10
CA LYS A 216 13.64 -10.36 -10.98
C LYS A 216 14.03 -9.26 -10.00
N ALA A 217 13.38 -8.10 -10.10
CA ALA A 217 13.62 -6.98 -9.18
C ALA A 217 13.28 -7.37 -7.72
N GLN A 218 12.18 -8.09 -7.50
CA GLN A 218 11.80 -8.63 -6.20
C GLN A 218 12.87 -9.60 -5.64
N LYS A 219 13.39 -10.48 -6.48
CA LYS A 219 14.48 -11.39 -6.08
C LYS A 219 15.76 -10.64 -5.73
N LEU A 220 16.13 -9.63 -6.52
CA LEU A 220 17.33 -8.80 -6.25
C LEU A 220 17.18 -8.02 -4.94
N SER A 221 15.98 -7.48 -4.65
CA SER A 221 15.71 -6.79 -3.39
C SER A 221 15.82 -7.74 -2.19
N ALA A 222 15.33 -8.98 -2.31
CA ALA A 222 15.48 -10.00 -1.30
C ALA A 222 16.95 -10.37 -1.03
N GLN A 223 17.75 -10.55 -2.08
CA GLN A 223 19.17 -10.83 -1.98
C GLN A 223 19.94 -9.67 -1.33
N ALA A 224 19.63 -8.43 -1.73
CA ALA A 224 20.25 -7.26 -1.11
C ALA A 224 19.92 -7.15 0.38
N TYR A 225 18.68 -7.49 0.78
CA TYR A 225 18.26 -7.45 2.18
C TYR A 225 18.95 -8.49 3.06
N GLN A 226 19.45 -9.60 2.50
CA GLN A 226 20.23 -10.60 3.24
C GLN A 226 21.59 -10.05 3.68
N ASP A 227 22.20 -9.18 2.88
CA ASP A 227 23.40 -8.42 3.23
C ASP A 227 23.00 -7.12 3.95
N LYS A 228 22.95 -7.17 5.28
CA LYS A 228 22.47 -6.06 6.10
C LYS A 228 23.33 -4.80 6.00
N GLU A 229 24.64 -4.95 5.82
CA GLU A 229 25.54 -3.81 5.67
C GLU A 229 25.33 -3.13 4.33
N ARG A 230 25.26 -3.90 3.25
CA ARG A 230 24.93 -3.39 1.92
C ARG A 230 23.59 -2.70 1.91
N PHE A 231 22.55 -3.33 2.47
CA PHE A 231 21.19 -2.77 2.49
C PHE A 231 21.13 -1.46 3.29
N ALA A 232 21.79 -1.39 4.45
CA ALA A 232 21.89 -0.16 5.24
C ALA A 232 22.62 0.95 4.46
N LYS A 233 23.69 0.62 3.72
CA LYS A 233 24.39 1.57 2.86
C LYS A 233 23.47 2.09 1.74
N MET A 234 22.71 1.22 1.07
CA MET A 234 21.73 1.62 0.06
C MET A 234 20.69 2.58 0.66
N SER A 235 20.18 2.30 1.86
CA SER A 235 19.25 3.17 2.58
C SER A 235 19.86 4.55 2.85
N LEU A 236 21.08 4.62 3.35
CA LEU A 236 21.79 5.88 3.59
C LEU A 236 22.04 6.67 2.29
N MET A 237 22.35 5.99 1.19
CA MET A 237 22.51 6.63 -0.13
C MET A 237 21.19 7.24 -0.59
N ASN A 238 20.05 6.57 -0.36
CA ASN A 238 18.73 7.13 -0.66
C ASN A 238 18.44 8.38 0.18
N ILE A 239 18.67 8.34 1.50
CA ILE A 239 18.50 9.51 2.37
C ILE A 239 19.39 10.67 1.90
N SER A 240 20.66 10.39 1.62
CA SER A 240 21.63 11.40 1.17
C SER A 240 21.26 12.05 -0.16
N GLY A 241 20.74 11.25 -1.12
CA GLY A 241 20.28 11.73 -2.43
C GLY A 241 18.97 12.48 -2.38
N ALA A 242 18.20 12.38 -1.30
CA ALA A 242 16.83 12.92 -1.22
C ALA A 242 16.74 14.45 -1.08
N GLY A 243 17.86 15.15 -0.92
CA GLY A 243 17.90 16.60 -0.78
C GLY A 243 17.20 17.36 -1.92
N ILE A 244 17.23 16.81 -3.14
CA ILE A 244 16.53 17.36 -4.31
C ILE A 244 15.01 17.47 -4.09
N PHE A 245 14.42 16.65 -3.22
CA PHE A 245 12.99 16.65 -2.90
C PHE A 245 12.63 17.50 -1.67
N SER A 246 13.57 18.31 -1.15
CA SER A 246 13.29 19.24 -0.08
C SER A 246 12.28 20.31 -0.54
N ALA A 247 11.26 20.56 0.30
CA ALA A 247 10.27 21.60 0.06
C ALA A 247 10.93 23.00 0.03
N ASP A 248 11.93 23.24 0.88
CA ASP A 248 12.66 24.51 0.95
C ASP A 248 13.40 24.78 -0.36
N ARG A 249 14.08 23.77 -0.92
CA ARG A 249 14.73 23.89 -2.22
C ARG A 249 13.70 24.25 -3.30
N SER A 250 12.60 23.52 -3.38
CA SER A 250 11.56 23.72 -4.39
C SER A 250 10.96 25.14 -4.31
N ILE A 251 10.64 25.60 -3.10
CA ILE A 251 10.10 26.94 -2.90
C ILE A 251 11.12 28.03 -3.27
N MET A 252 12.40 27.82 -2.94
CA MET A 252 13.45 28.77 -3.32
C MET A 252 13.66 28.84 -4.84
N ASP A 253 13.52 27.71 -5.55
CA ASP A 253 13.55 27.70 -7.01
C ASP A 253 12.39 28.53 -7.60
N TYR A 254 11.17 28.38 -7.06
CA TYR A 254 10.04 29.22 -7.46
C TYR A 254 10.29 30.69 -7.14
N ALA A 255 10.77 31.00 -5.93
CA ALA A 255 11.04 32.35 -5.50
C ALA A 255 12.07 33.05 -6.39
N ASN A 256 13.16 32.35 -6.72
CA ASN A 256 14.26 32.92 -7.49
C ASN A 256 13.98 32.97 -9.00
N ASN A 257 13.43 31.89 -9.56
CA ASN A 257 13.39 31.70 -11.01
C ASN A 257 12.04 32.12 -11.64
N ILE A 258 10.95 32.16 -10.85
CA ILE A 258 9.60 32.42 -11.34
C ILE A 258 9.02 33.69 -10.72
N TRP A 259 9.00 33.79 -9.40
CA TRP A 259 8.38 34.93 -8.71
C TRP A 259 9.32 36.11 -8.53
N HIS A 260 10.63 35.90 -8.61
CA HIS A 260 11.67 36.93 -8.35
C HIS A 260 11.48 37.65 -7.04
N THR A 261 11.14 36.93 -5.98
CA THR A 261 10.87 37.43 -4.63
C THR A 261 11.96 36.99 -3.66
N GLN A 262 12.09 37.74 -2.55
CA GLN A 262 13.02 37.40 -1.48
C GLN A 262 12.24 37.01 -0.22
N PRO A 263 12.75 36.06 0.60
CA PRO A 263 12.15 35.73 1.88
C PRO A 263 12.05 36.94 2.80
N VAL A 264 10.92 37.13 3.46
CA VAL A 264 10.74 38.15 4.48
C VAL A 264 11.53 37.72 5.72
N LYS A 265 12.52 38.57 6.09
CA LYS A 265 13.26 38.40 7.34
C LYS A 265 12.42 38.91 8.50
N PHE A 266 11.89 38.00 9.31
CA PHE A 266 11.29 38.38 10.59
C PHE A 266 12.43 38.78 11.54
N LYS A 267 12.27 39.92 12.21
CA LYS A 267 13.14 40.25 13.35
C LYS A 267 12.81 39.21 14.44
N GLU A 268 13.78 38.41 14.81
CA GLU A 268 13.64 37.58 16.01
C GLU A 268 13.35 38.55 17.19
N GLU A 269 12.12 38.53 17.71
CA GLU A 269 11.88 39.10 19.03
C GLU A 269 12.73 38.30 20.01
N ALA A 270 13.69 38.98 20.65
CA ALA A 270 14.49 38.37 21.71
C ALA A 270 13.55 37.64 22.68
N PRO A 271 13.85 36.39 23.08
CA PRO A 271 12.97 35.67 23.98
C PRO A 271 12.68 36.54 25.20
N LYS A 272 11.39 36.83 25.43
CA LYS A 272 10.93 37.54 26.61
C LYS A 272 11.41 36.72 27.80
N THR A 273 12.48 37.18 28.47
CA THR A 273 13.00 36.54 29.67
C THR A 273 11.85 36.48 30.65
N SER A 274 11.36 35.26 30.88
CA SER A 274 10.38 34.98 31.93
C SER A 274 10.98 35.56 33.22
N LYS A 275 10.30 36.57 33.81
CA LYS A 275 10.67 37.08 35.11
C LYS A 275 10.85 35.88 36.03
N LYS A 276 12.11 35.69 36.51
CA LYS A 276 12.41 34.72 37.53
C LYS A 276 11.41 34.94 38.67
N SER A 277 10.55 33.97 38.94
CA SER A 277 9.73 33.90 40.14
C SER A 277 10.67 34.03 41.33
N ALA A 278 10.39 34.99 42.19
CA ALA A 278 11.12 35.17 43.47
C ALA A 278 11.14 33.87 44.27
N PRO A 279 12.21 33.59 45.03
CA PRO A 279 12.28 32.36 45.84
C PRO A 279 11.21 32.40 46.91
N MET A 280 10.34 31.35 46.92
CA MET A 280 9.38 31.13 47.99
C MET A 280 10.13 30.90 49.29
N THR A 281 9.90 31.74 50.30
CA THR A 281 10.30 31.58 51.67
C THR A 281 9.69 30.30 52.24
N LYS A 282 10.51 29.50 52.92
CA LYS A 282 10.12 28.27 53.64
C LYS A 282 9.13 28.61 54.76
N GLU A 283 7.86 28.27 54.58
CA GLU A 283 6.92 28.16 55.70
C GLU A 283 6.90 26.77 56.26
N GLU A 284 6.83 26.74 57.60
CA GLU A 284 6.95 25.57 58.45
C GLU A 284 5.83 24.54 58.25
N LYS A 285 6.21 23.27 58.23
CA LYS A 285 5.31 22.13 58.18
C LYS A 285 4.51 21.99 59.49
N LYS A 286 3.19 22.19 59.43
CA LYS A 286 2.26 21.64 60.44
C LYS A 286 1.76 20.26 59.95
N PRO A 287 1.58 19.30 60.89
CA PRO A 287 1.27 17.91 60.56
C PRO A 287 -0.20 17.73 60.06
N ALA A 288 -0.37 17.00 58.98
CA ALA A 288 -1.67 16.71 58.37
C ALA A 288 -2.47 15.72 59.24
N LYS A 289 -3.70 16.08 59.60
CA LYS A 289 -4.71 15.19 60.20
C LYS A 289 -5.20 14.17 59.15
N LYS A 290 -5.19 12.88 59.54
CA LYS A 290 -5.80 11.78 58.80
C LYS A 290 -7.30 12.03 58.61
N SER A 291 -7.78 12.11 57.37
CA SER A 291 -9.19 12.03 57.04
C SER A 291 -9.53 10.63 56.53
N THR A 292 -10.46 10.02 57.26
CA THR A 292 -11.06 8.71 57.00
C THR A 292 -11.84 8.69 55.69
N ALA A 293 -11.51 7.73 54.82
CA ALA A 293 -12.25 7.48 53.57
C ALA A 293 -13.64 6.89 53.89
N LYS A 294 -14.68 7.59 53.51
CA LYS A 294 -16.04 7.04 53.42
C LYS A 294 -16.22 6.26 52.14
N LYS A 295 -16.51 4.97 52.27
CA LYS A 295 -16.96 4.04 51.25
C LYS A 295 -18.33 4.50 50.71
N VAL A 296 -18.43 4.77 49.43
CA VAL A 296 -19.72 5.02 48.77
C VAL A 296 -20.11 3.73 48.07
N GLU A 297 -21.18 3.12 48.57
CA GLU A 297 -21.86 1.99 47.94
C GLU A 297 -22.66 2.48 46.73
N LYS A 298 -22.42 1.87 45.59
CA LYS A 298 -23.26 2.04 44.38
C LYS A 298 -24.50 1.14 44.51
N LYS A 299 -25.67 1.75 44.66
CA LYS A 299 -26.96 1.10 44.46
C LYS A 299 -27.15 0.82 42.97
N ALA A 300 -27.49 -0.43 42.64
CA ALA A 300 -27.91 -0.88 41.35
C ALA A 300 -29.41 -0.51 41.10
N GLU A 301 -29.73 0.09 39.98
CA GLU A 301 -31.08 0.23 39.48
C GLU A 301 -31.46 -0.92 38.53
N PRO A 302 -32.75 -1.35 38.54
CA PRO A 302 -33.18 -2.55 37.85
C PRO A 302 -33.42 -2.36 36.38
N LYS A 303 -33.03 -3.35 35.56
CA LYS A 303 -33.32 -3.48 34.13
C LYS A 303 -34.82 -3.61 33.88
N LYS A 304 -35.36 -2.74 33.01
CA LYS A 304 -36.68 -2.93 32.36
C LYS A 304 -36.55 -3.91 31.20
N GLU A 305 -37.32 -5.00 31.26
CA GLU A 305 -37.55 -5.95 30.20
C GLU A 305 -38.31 -5.29 29.03
N ALA A 306 -37.78 -5.38 27.83
CA ALA A 306 -38.48 -5.04 26.60
C ALA A 306 -39.10 -6.32 26.00
N LYS A 307 -40.41 -6.30 25.85
CA LYS A 307 -41.24 -7.36 25.28
C LYS A 307 -40.88 -7.60 23.81
N LYS A 308 -40.68 -8.89 23.46
CA LYS A 308 -40.59 -9.39 22.09
C LYS A 308 -41.98 -9.30 21.43
N GLU A 309 -42.08 -8.57 20.33
CA GLU A 309 -43.18 -8.70 19.36
C GLU A 309 -42.72 -9.64 18.22
N THR A 310 -43.52 -10.65 17.99
CA THR A 310 -43.40 -11.64 16.90
C THR A 310 -43.99 -11.10 15.61
N PRO A 311 -43.36 -11.21 14.45
CA PRO A 311 -44.01 -10.81 13.19
C PRO A 311 -44.90 -11.93 12.65
N LYS A 312 -46.12 -11.53 12.27
CA LYS A 312 -47.16 -12.33 11.62
C LYS A 312 -46.72 -12.82 10.23
N LYS A 313 -46.98 -14.11 9.97
CA LYS A 313 -46.92 -14.75 8.65
C LYS A 313 -47.90 -14.07 7.68
N ALA A 314 -47.43 -13.73 6.49
CA ALA A 314 -48.26 -13.41 5.33
C ALA A 314 -48.33 -14.63 4.40
N GLU A 315 -49.56 -15.01 4.04
CA GLU A 315 -49.89 -16.09 3.14
C GLU A 315 -49.64 -15.76 1.67
N PRO A 316 -49.42 -16.78 0.80
CA PRO A 316 -49.11 -16.57 -0.61
C PRO A 316 -50.38 -16.38 -1.47
N LYS A 317 -50.38 -15.37 -2.31
CA LYS A 317 -51.41 -15.17 -3.35
C LYS A 317 -51.11 -16.02 -4.59
N LYS A 318 -52.14 -16.77 -4.99
CA LYS A 318 -52.22 -17.69 -6.13
C LYS A 318 -52.03 -17.00 -7.49
N SER A 319 -51.40 -17.75 -8.37
CA SER A 319 -51.23 -17.56 -9.79
C SER A 319 -52.54 -17.34 -10.58
N ALA A 320 -52.45 -16.49 -11.60
CA ALA A 320 -53.40 -16.53 -12.73
C ALA A 320 -52.61 -16.79 -14.03
N LYS A 321 -52.86 -17.94 -14.63
CA LYS A 321 -52.53 -18.31 -16.01
C LYS A 321 -53.26 -17.41 -16.97
N LYS A 322 -52.60 -16.93 -18.01
CA LYS A 322 -53.29 -16.63 -19.30
C LYS A 322 -52.46 -17.14 -20.46
N THR A 323 -53.15 -17.92 -21.22
CA THR A 323 -52.82 -18.67 -22.43
C THR A 323 -52.64 -17.82 -23.66
N THR A 324 -51.66 -18.25 -24.47
CA THR A 324 -51.60 -18.35 -25.95
C THR A 324 -52.38 -17.36 -26.83
N LYS A 325 -51.65 -16.84 -27.86
CA LYS A 325 -52.01 -17.08 -29.28
C LYS A 325 -50.86 -16.80 -30.21
N LYS A 326 -50.63 -17.78 -31.10
CA LYS A 326 -49.86 -17.72 -32.36
C LYS A 326 -50.52 -16.79 -33.38
N SER A 327 -49.73 -16.15 -34.21
CA SER A 327 -49.84 -16.13 -35.71
C SER A 327 -49.00 -14.98 -36.26
N LYS A 328 -48.23 -15.20 -37.10
CA LYS A 328 -47.74 -15.34 -38.44
C LYS A 328 -46.31 -14.93 -38.56
#